data_7cc7b8ab4c90be552cee9d9e2fbe35f6
#
_entry.id   7cc7b8ab4c90be552cee9d9e2fbe35f6
#
_cell.length_a   1.000
_cell.length_b   1.000
_cell.length_c   1.000
_cell.angle_alpha   90.00
_cell.angle_beta   90.00
_cell.angle_gamma   90.00
#
_symmetry.space_group_name_H-M   'P 1'
#
loop_
_entity.id
_entity.type
_entity.pdbx_description
1 polymer ?
#
loop_
_entity_poly.entity_id
_entity_poly.type
_entity_poly.pdbx_seq_one_letter_code
_entity_poly.pdbx_strand_id
1 'polypeptide(L)'
;FDDLSEAGDKKREEAEQRLKAMNDRLVGLNKFNSNANDKGITLTLGSLTDEQKMELNFFANDLLNQIREAFGTSKVTLSKGAVNFADEIADRYVADNWDWDKVISEGHDKEAIKELARKNGLFEGQFYENMNTLYGSRPTITMNRAKEMIFEAFNDFLYNGMEWEHAGSVSGVTSMEDKKQYMGIALSSRKNATGVHLITVAESLIREGSTFDKTAISNPNTKEVIQARYNKAKDELDKALAVFDKTEKDLKDAQRNKEQSDKELSLAEKTLDQKKAVKVKTPEAQANLDKALDDLGKSTNENETAQKAARDLDADVKVKEANLQTAKDILSAKQTILNDKQAKLDNELGKLAQAEKDLKIAEKGLETAKQDVETAKQLIA
;
A
#
# COMPACT_ATOMS: atom_id res chain seq x y z
N PHE A 1 -26.66 -22.87 28.18
CA PHE A 1 -27.64 -21.82 27.85
C PHE A 1 -29.08 -22.38 27.61
N ASP A 2 -29.26 -23.70 27.48
CA ASP A 2 -30.58 -24.30 27.22
C ASP A 2 -31.40 -24.64 28.49
N ASP A 3 -30.79 -24.46 29.67
CA ASP A 3 -31.47 -24.66 30.93
C ASP A 3 -32.27 -23.40 31.34
N LEU A 4 -33.59 -23.47 31.19
CA LEU A 4 -34.52 -22.38 31.48
C LEU A 4 -34.95 -22.32 32.95
N SER A 5 -34.34 -23.09 33.82
CA SER A 5 -34.58 -23.03 35.30
C SER A 5 -33.91 -21.80 35.94
N GLU A 6 -34.34 -21.43 37.14
CA GLU A 6 -33.72 -20.35 37.93
C GLU A 6 -32.22 -20.65 38.19
N ALA A 7 -31.84 -21.90 38.34
CA ALA A 7 -30.44 -22.31 38.46
C ALA A 7 -29.67 -22.11 37.14
N GLY A 8 -30.32 -22.33 35.98
CA GLY A 8 -29.79 -22.06 34.65
C GLY A 8 -29.60 -20.56 34.43
N ASP A 9 -30.55 -19.71 34.86
CA ASP A 9 -30.46 -18.24 34.78
C ASP A 9 -29.23 -17.74 35.57
N LYS A 10 -29.03 -18.21 36.78
CA LYS A 10 -27.85 -17.82 37.56
C LYS A 10 -26.52 -18.22 36.92
N LYS A 11 -26.46 -19.43 36.33
CA LYS A 11 -25.27 -19.88 35.61
C LYS A 11 -25.00 -19.05 34.34
N ARG A 12 -26.06 -18.66 33.63
CA ARG A 12 -25.93 -17.74 32.49
C ARG A 12 -25.36 -16.39 32.89
N GLU A 13 -25.93 -15.79 33.96
CA GLU A 13 -25.46 -14.51 34.50
C GLU A 13 -23.98 -14.57 34.92
N GLU A 14 -23.56 -15.65 35.64
CA GLU A 14 -22.17 -15.85 35.99
C GLU A 14 -21.24 -16.03 34.77
N ALA A 15 -21.72 -16.69 33.73
CA ALA A 15 -20.97 -16.84 32.47
C ALA A 15 -20.82 -15.51 31.72
N GLU A 16 -21.89 -14.72 31.63
CA GLU A 16 -21.88 -13.39 31.03
C GLU A 16 -20.93 -12.44 31.75
N GLN A 17 -20.94 -12.41 33.08
CA GLN A 17 -20.01 -11.59 33.86
C GLN A 17 -18.54 -11.95 33.61
N ARG A 18 -18.23 -13.24 33.45
CA ARG A 18 -16.88 -13.71 33.13
C ARG A 18 -16.48 -13.33 31.71
N LEU A 19 -17.38 -13.51 30.76
CA LEU A 19 -17.16 -13.11 29.36
C LEU A 19 -16.94 -11.61 29.26
N LYS A 20 -17.74 -10.80 29.96
CA LYS A 20 -17.56 -9.35 30.02
C LYS A 20 -16.19 -8.96 30.56
N ALA A 21 -15.76 -9.56 31.68
CA ALA A 21 -14.45 -9.29 32.25
C ALA A 21 -13.29 -9.68 31.32
N MET A 22 -13.44 -10.74 30.50
CA MET A 22 -12.49 -11.10 29.47
C MET A 22 -12.49 -10.08 28.32
N ASN A 23 -13.65 -9.63 27.90
CA ASN A 23 -13.78 -8.61 26.85
C ASN A 23 -13.10 -7.30 27.24
N ASP A 24 -13.37 -6.80 28.45
CA ASP A 24 -12.74 -5.59 28.98
C ASP A 24 -11.20 -5.71 28.97
N ARG A 25 -10.67 -6.88 29.30
CA ARG A 25 -9.23 -7.17 29.22
C ARG A 25 -8.71 -7.17 27.76
N LEU A 26 -9.44 -7.79 26.84
CA LEU A 26 -9.06 -7.88 25.43
C LEU A 26 -9.10 -6.52 24.75
N VAL A 27 -10.11 -5.70 25.02
CA VAL A 27 -10.16 -4.29 24.58
C VAL A 27 -8.92 -3.53 25.05
N GLY A 28 -8.50 -3.71 26.29
CA GLY A 28 -7.30 -3.06 26.85
C GLY A 28 -5.98 -3.50 26.20
N LEU A 29 -5.93 -4.71 25.62
CA LEU A 29 -4.77 -5.24 24.92
C LEU A 29 -4.71 -4.76 23.45
N ASN A 30 -5.86 -4.55 22.82
CA ASN A 30 -5.95 -4.09 21.45
C ASN A 30 -5.73 -2.57 21.36
N LYS A 31 -4.67 -2.15 20.70
CA LYS A 31 -4.33 -0.73 20.54
C LYS A 31 -4.14 -0.39 19.08
N PHE A 32 -4.73 0.71 18.67
CA PHE A 32 -4.52 1.25 17.35
C PHE A 32 -3.08 1.77 17.18
N ASN A 33 -2.44 1.36 16.09
CA ASN A 33 -1.12 1.85 15.71
C ASN A 33 -1.25 3.06 14.80
N SER A 34 -0.94 4.23 15.35
CA SER A 34 -1.01 5.50 14.63
C SER A 34 0.03 5.62 13.50
N ASN A 35 -0.39 6.13 12.35
CA ASN A 35 0.48 6.36 11.20
C ASN A 35 0.75 7.86 11.01
N ALA A 36 2.02 8.26 10.96
CA ALA A 36 2.41 9.66 10.79
C ALA A 36 1.95 10.24 9.43
N ASN A 37 1.99 9.46 8.35
CA ASN A 37 1.54 9.92 7.04
C ASN A 37 0.03 10.18 7.02
N ASP A 38 -0.76 9.31 7.67
CA ASP A 38 -2.21 9.44 7.75
C ASP A 38 -2.66 10.65 8.59
N LYS A 39 -1.82 11.11 9.52
CA LYS A 39 -2.07 12.32 10.30
C LYS A 39 -2.07 13.60 9.45
N GLY A 40 -1.32 13.59 8.34
CA GLY A 40 -1.25 14.72 7.42
C GLY A 40 -2.39 14.75 6.39
N ILE A 41 -3.21 13.69 6.28
CA ILE A 41 -4.29 13.60 5.30
C ILE A 41 -5.60 13.99 5.96
N THR A 42 -6.22 15.07 5.49
CA THR A 42 -7.52 15.55 5.96
C THR A 42 -8.65 14.92 5.15
N LEU A 43 -9.66 14.45 5.84
CA LEU A 43 -10.89 13.89 5.29
C LEU A 43 -12.07 14.80 5.64
N THR A 44 -12.96 15.05 4.69
CA THR A 44 -14.27 15.66 4.92
C THR A 44 -15.32 14.57 4.76
N LEU A 45 -15.96 14.16 5.86
CA LEU A 45 -16.97 13.11 5.83
C LEU A 45 -18.21 13.60 5.04
N GLY A 46 -18.72 12.74 4.15
CA GLY A 46 -19.75 13.08 3.18
C GLY A 46 -19.23 13.58 1.82
N SER A 47 -17.89 13.83 1.70
CA SER A 47 -17.25 14.21 0.43
C SER A 47 -15.84 13.64 0.29
N LEU A 48 -15.66 12.38 0.66
CA LEU A 48 -14.40 11.65 0.48
C LEU A 48 -14.12 11.43 -1.01
N THR A 49 -12.84 11.54 -1.40
CA THR A 49 -12.43 11.09 -2.75
C THR A 49 -12.50 9.56 -2.84
N ASP A 50 -12.53 9.04 -4.08
CA ASP A 50 -12.55 7.59 -4.30
C ASP A 50 -11.32 6.91 -3.68
N GLU A 51 -10.14 7.55 -3.76
CA GLU A 51 -8.91 7.04 -3.14
C GLU A 51 -9.03 6.99 -1.61
N GLN A 52 -9.61 8.04 -1.00
CA GLN A 52 -9.82 8.09 0.45
C GLN A 52 -10.81 7.02 0.92
N LYS A 53 -11.91 6.84 0.19
CA LYS A 53 -12.89 5.77 0.45
C LYS A 53 -12.23 4.39 0.34
N MET A 54 -11.48 4.16 -0.74
CA MET A 54 -10.83 2.87 -0.95
C MET A 54 -9.78 2.58 0.13
N GLU A 55 -9.00 3.56 0.56
CA GLU A 55 -8.02 3.38 1.63
C GLU A 55 -8.67 2.92 2.94
N LEU A 56 -9.81 3.53 3.32
CA LEU A 56 -10.57 3.11 4.49
C LEU A 56 -11.18 1.71 4.32
N ASN A 57 -11.69 1.41 3.13
CA ASN A 57 -12.26 0.10 2.81
C ASN A 57 -11.20 -1.00 2.81
N PHE A 58 -10.00 -0.75 2.29
CA PHE A 58 -8.89 -1.71 2.36
C PHE A 58 -8.47 -1.97 3.80
N PHE A 59 -8.34 -0.92 4.61
CA PHE A 59 -8.01 -1.04 6.02
C PHE A 59 -9.04 -1.89 6.78
N ALA A 60 -10.33 -1.61 6.60
CA ALA A 60 -11.40 -2.37 7.24
C ALA A 60 -11.49 -3.82 6.74
N ASN A 61 -11.28 -4.05 5.43
CA ASN A 61 -11.28 -5.40 4.86
C ASN A 61 -10.14 -6.25 5.42
N ASP A 62 -8.96 -5.66 5.59
CA ASP A 62 -7.81 -6.34 6.19
C ASP A 62 -8.08 -6.70 7.65
N LEU A 63 -8.66 -5.80 8.45
CA LEU A 63 -9.05 -6.08 9.84
C LEU A 63 -10.10 -7.19 9.92
N LEU A 64 -11.17 -7.08 9.13
CA LEU A 64 -12.24 -8.07 9.14
C LEU A 64 -11.73 -9.46 8.74
N ASN A 65 -10.87 -9.53 7.73
CA ASN A 65 -10.31 -10.79 7.29
C ASN A 65 -9.30 -11.39 8.25
N GLN A 66 -8.59 -10.60 9.06
CA GLN A 66 -7.78 -11.09 10.17
C GLN A 66 -8.66 -11.70 11.27
N ILE A 67 -9.78 -11.04 11.62
CA ILE A 67 -10.76 -11.59 12.57
C ILE A 67 -11.30 -12.93 12.04
N ARG A 68 -11.77 -12.96 10.79
CA ARG A 68 -12.31 -14.18 10.16
C ARG A 68 -11.30 -15.33 10.16
N GLU A 69 -10.04 -15.03 9.87
CA GLU A 69 -8.97 -16.02 9.90
C GLU A 69 -8.73 -16.54 11.32
N ALA A 70 -8.73 -15.68 12.33
CA ALA A 70 -8.57 -16.08 13.72
C ALA A 70 -9.72 -16.98 14.21
N PHE A 71 -10.94 -16.77 13.73
CA PHE A 71 -12.10 -17.61 14.06
C PHE A 71 -12.24 -18.83 13.14
N GLY A 72 -11.40 -18.98 12.10
CA GLY A 72 -11.49 -20.08 11.13
C GLY A 72 -12.73 -20.00 10.23
N THR A 73 -13.30 -18.81 10.06
CA THR A 73 -14.47 -18.56 9.21
C THR A 73 -14.06 -18.04 7.82
N SER A 74 -15.02 -18.00 6.88
CA SER A 74 -14.74 -17.56 5.51
C SER A 74 -14.38 -16.08 5.45
N LYS A 75 -13.30 -15.75 4.73
CA LYS A 75 -12.92 -14.36 4.44
C LYS A 75 -13.99 -13.67 3.60
N VAL A 76 -14.15 -12.38 3.81
CA VAL A 76 -15.05 -11.54 3.04
C VAL A 76 -14.33 -10.90 1.85
N THR A 77 -15.08 -10.62 0.79
CA THR A 77 -14.60 -9.94 -0.40
C THR A 77 -15.01 -8.48 -0.36
N LEU A 78 -14.06 -7.55 -0.41
CA LEU A 78 -14.37 -6.17 -0.68
C LEU A 78 -14.94 -6.07 -2.10
N SER A 79 -16.17 -5.56 -2.26
CA SER A 79 -16.82 -5.46 -3.57
C SER A 79 -17.41 -4.09 -3.83
N LYS A 80 -17.52 -3.73 -5.13
CA LYS A 80 -18.09 -2.44 -5.54
C LYS A 80 -19.50 -2.25 -5.02
N GLY A 81 -20.34 -3.27 -5.12
CA GLY A 81 -21.73 -3.19 -4.65
C GLY A 81 -21.84 -2.98 -3.15
N ALA A 82 -21.02 -3.65 -2.35
CA ALA A 82 -21.03 -3.49 -0.90
C ALA A 82 -20.48 -2.12 -0.47
N VAL A 83 -19.44 -1.60 -1.14
CA VAL A 83 -18.92 -0.24 -0.90
C VAL A 83 -19.99 0.80 -1.21
N ASN A 84 -20.64 0.71 -2.37
CA ASN A 84 -21.72 1.63 -2.74
C ASN A 84 -22.89 1.56 -1.76
N PHE A 85 -23.26 0.36 -1.33
CA PHE A 85 -24.33 0.16 -0.36
C PHE A 85 -23.98 0.75 1.00
N ALA A 86 -22.73 0.63 1.45
CA ALA A 86 -22.25 1.27 2.68
C ALA A 86 -22.33 2.82 2.58
N ASP A 87 -21.87 3.39 1.46
CA ASP A 87 -21.95 4.82 1.21
C ASP A 87 -23.42 5.31 1.22
N GLU A 88 -24.32 4.62 0.52
CA GLU A 88 -25.75 4.96 0.49
C GLU A 88 -26.38 4.93 1.88
N ILE A 89 -26.02 3.94 2.70
CA ILE A 89 -26.51 3.87 4.10
C ILE A 89 -25.97 5.06 4.89
N ALA A 90 -24.67 5.34 4.84
CA ALA A 90 -24.06 6.46 5.54
C ALA A 90 -24.72 7.81 5.15
N ASP A 91 -24.94 8.03 3.85
CA ASP A 91 -25.60 9.21 3.31
C ASP A 91 -27.06 9.31 3.79
N ARG A 92 -27.74 8.19 3.87
CA ARG A 92 -29.13 8.15 4.35
C ARG A 92 -29.22 8.48 5.83
N TYR A 93 -28.33 7.98 6.67
CA TYR A 93 -28.25 8.38 8.08
C TYR A 93 -28.03 9.89 8.26
N VAL A 94 -27.28 10.51 7.35
CA VAL A 94 -27.11 11.98 7.32
C VAL A 94 -28.40 12.66 6.89
N ALA A 95 -29.04 12.20 5.82
CA ALA A 95 -30.26 12.77 5.27
C ALA A 95 -31.44 12.69 6.27
N ASP A 96 -31.59 11.56 6.98
CA ASP A 96 -32.64 11.33 7.96
C ASP A 96 -32.31 11.97 9.33
N ASN A 97 -31.16 12.65 9.41
CA ASN A 97 -30.63 13.21 10.65
C ASN A 97 -30.74 12.19 11.80
N TRP A 98 -30.21 10.96 11.54
CA TRP A 98 -30.20 9.87 12.52
C TRP A 98 -29.15 10.17 13.57
N ASP A 99 -29.46 11.12 14.45
CA ASP A 99 -28.56 11.67 15.44
C ASP A 99 -28.33 10.73 16.63
N TRP A 100 -27.58 11.18 17.63
CA TRP A 100 -27.26 10.37 18.81
C TRP A 100 -28.50 9.90 19.56
N ASP A 101 -29.50 10.77 19.68
CA ASP A 101 -30.70 10.45 20.44
C ASP A 101 -31.52 9.34 19.77
N LYS A 102 -31.62 9.36 18.44
CA LYS A 102 -32.22 8.29 17.66
C LYS A 102 -31.42 6.98 17.77
N VAL A 103 -30.09 7.05 17.68
CA VAL A 103 -29.23 5.86 17.84
C VAL A 103 -29.48 5.20 19.21
N ILE A 104 -29.55 5.97 20.28
CA ILE A 104 -29.78 5.44 21.63
C ILE A 104 -31.20 4.87 21.79
N SER A 105 -32.22 5.51 21.20
CA SER A 105 -33.62 5.12 21.37
C SER A 105 -34.07 4.02 20.41
N GLU A 106 -33.55 3.99 19.20
CA GLU A 106 -34.04 3.16 18.09
C GLU A 106 -32.97 2.21 17.50
N GLY A 107 -31.67 2.48 17.79
CA GLY A 107 -30.54 1.75 17.24
C GLY A 107 -30.29 2.11 15.78
N HIS A 108 -30.33 1.12 14.91
CA HIS A 108 -30.16 1.27 13.46
C HIS A 108 -31.35 1.98 12.80
N ASP A 109 -31.08 2.71 11.72
CA ASP A 109 -32.13 3.22 10.83
C ASP A 109 -32.65 2.07 9.95
N LYS A 110 -33.55 1.29 10.54
CA LYS A 110 -34.04 0.01 9.98
C LYS A 110 -34.78 0.22 8.66
N GLU A 111 -35.56 1.30 8.56
CA GLU A 111 -36.33 1.57 7.35
C GLU A 111 -35.43 2.02 6.21
N ALA A 112 -34.42 2.85 6.50
CA ALA A 112 -33.41 3.23 5.53
C ALA A 112 -32.65 1.99 4.99
N ILE A 113 -32.21 1.11 5.86
CA ILE A 113 -31.47 -0.11 5.48
C ILE A 113 -32.35 -1.01 4.59
N LYS A 114 -33.62 -1.23 4.95
CA LYS A 114 -34.55 -2.07 4.16
C LYS A 114 -34.80 -1.47 2.76
N GLU A 115 -35.05 -0.16 2.69
CA GLU A 115 -35.31 0.55 1.43
C GLU A 115 -34.09 0.45 0.51
N LEU A 116 -32.89 0.73 1.06
CA LEU A 116 -31.64 0.68 0.30
C LEU A 116 -31.25 -0.75 -0.08
N ALA A 117 -31.52 -1.75 0.77
CA ALA A 117 -31.34 -3.16 0.41
C ALA A 117 -32.18 -3.53 -0.81
N ARG A 118 -33.47 -3.13 -0.81
CA ARG A 118 -34.36 -3.37 -1.95
C ARG A 118 -33.86 -2.70 -3.23
N LYS A 119 -33.42 -1.42 -3.11
CA LYS A 119 -32.86 -0.64 -4.23
C LYS A 119 -31.63 -1.34 -4.83
N ASN A 120 -30.78 -1.92 -3.99
CA ASN A 120 -29.58 -2.63 -4.41
C ASN A 120 -29.84 -4.09 -4.83
N GLY A 121 -31.10 -4.52 -4.94
CA GLY A 121 -31.45 -5.88 -5.35
C GLY A 121 -31.15 -6.94 -4.29
N LEU A 122 -31.15 -6.56 -3.03
CA LEU A 122 -30.96 -7.45 -1.89
C LEU A 122 -32.30 -7.80 -1.24
N PHE A 123 -32.34 -8.86 -0.45
CA PHE A 123 -33.52 -9.13 0.40
C PHE A 123 -33.68 -8.03 1.44
N GLU A 124 -34.93 -7.68 1.72
CA GLU A 124 -35.24 -6.62 2.70
C GLU A 124 -34.94 -7.10 4.12
N GLY A 125 -34.17 -6.32 4.86
CA GLY A 125 -33.82 -6.64 6.25
C GLY A 125 -32.81 -5.65 6.80
N GLN A 126 -32.57 -5.72 8.11
CA GLN A 126 -31.59 -4.87 8.81
C GLN A 126 -30.30 -5.61 9.17
N PHE A 127 -30.10 -6.81 8.66
CA PHE A 127 -28.99 -7.69 9.03
C PHE A 127 -27.70 -7.46 8.23
N TYR A 128 -27.61 -6.34 7.51
CA TYR A 128 -26.44 -6.00 6.70
C TYR A 128 -25.41 -5.16 7.43
N GLU A 129 -25.86 -4.37 8.42
CA GLU A 129 -25.05 -3.34 9.04
C GLU A 129 -24.59 -3.72 10.44
N ASN A 130 -23.29 -3.55 10.67
CA ASN A 130 -22.72 -3.38 12.00
C ASN A 130 -22.38 -1.90 12.14
N MET A 131 -23.03 -1.21 13.08
CA MET A 131 -22.85 0.22 13.29
C MET A 131 -22.22 0.51 14.64
N ASN A 132 -21.17 1.32 14.61
CA ASN A 132 -20.64 1.96 15.81
C ASN A 132 -20.83 3.48 15.70
N THR A 133 -21.31 4.12 16.74
CA THR A 133 -21.57 5.56 16.75
C THR A 133 -20.90 6.24 17.92
N LEU A 134 -20.16 7.28 17.65
CA LEU A 134 -19.53 8.16 18.64
C LEU A 134 -20.36 9.42 18.82
N TYR A 135 -20.51 9.85 20.06
CA TYR A 135 -21.14 11.13 20.36
C TYR A 135 -20.34 12.30 19.78
N GLY A 136 -21.02 13.27 19.20
CA GLY A 136 -20.45 14.47 18.60
C GLY A 136 -20.26 14.37 17.08
N SER A 137 -20.49 15.50 16.42
CA SER A 137 -20.27 15.66 14.99
C SER A 137 -18.79 15.85 14.69
N ARG A 138 -18.28 15.14 13.69
CA ARG A 138 -16.89 15.25 13.23
C ARG A 138 -16.84 15.33 11.70
N PRO A 139 -17.29 16.46 11.12
CA PRO A 139 -17.34 16.59 9.65
C PRO A 139 -15.95 16.55 9.01
N THR A 140 -14.91 16.90 9.75
CA THR A 140 -13.52 16.89 9.29
C THR A 140 -12.65 16.15 10.29
N ILE A 141 -11.92 15.14 9.81
CA ILE A 141 -10.97 14.34 10.62
C ILE A 141 -9.72 14.03 9.80
N THR A 142 -8.69 13.49 10.41
CA THR A 142 -7.54 12.96 9.66
C THR A 142 -7.80 11.51 9.23
N MET A 143 -7.10 11.03 8.19
CA MET A 143 -7.11 9.61 7.79
C MET A 143 -6.73 8.72 8.96
N ASN A 144 -5.73 9.12 9.77
CA ASN A 144 -5.35 8.41 10.98
C ASN A 144 -6.53 8.27 11.96
N ARG A 145 -7.27 9.36 12.20
CA ARG A 145 -8.44 9.30 13.10
C ARG A 145 -9.58 8.46 12.52
N ALA A 146 -9.80 8.51 11.21
CA ALA A 146 -10.79 7.66 10.56
C ALA A 146 -10.46 6.18 10.71
N LYS A 147 -9.20 5.78 10.48
CA LYS A 147 -8.74 4.40 10.71
C LYS A 147 -8.82 4.00 12.17
N GLU A 148 -8.48 4.89 13.08
CA GLU A 148 -8.63 4.65 14.52
C GLU A 148 -10.09 4.42 14.90
N MET A 149 -11.04 5.22 14.39
CA MET A 149 -12.47 5.02 14.62
C MET A 149 -12.96 3.67 14.07
N ILE A 150 -12.49 3.27 12.90
CA ILE A 150 -12.79 1.94 12.34
C ILE A 150 -12.24 0.84 13.27
N PHE A 151 -11.00 0.97 13.72
CA PHE A 151 -10.40 0.01 14.64
C PHE A 151 -11.15 -0.06 15.98
N GLU A 152 -11.51 1.08 16.55
CA GLU A 152 -12.34 1.18 17.76
C GLU A 152 -13.70 0.49 17.55
N ALA A 153 -14.35 0.72 16.38
CA ALA A 153 -15.61 0.07 16.04
C ALA A 153 -15.48 -1.46 16.00
N PHE A 154 -14.42 -2.00 15.40
CA PHE A 154 -14.19 -3.46 15.43
C PHE A 154 -13.95 -4.02 16.83
N ASN A 155 -13.26 -3.26 17.69
CA ASN A 155 -13.12 -3.64 19.09
C ASN A 155 -14.49 -3.65 19.81
N ASP A 156 -15.30 -2.64 19.58
CA ASP A 156 -16.63 -2.54 20.18
C ASP A 156 -17.55 -3.65 19.64
N PHE A 157 -17.50 -3.98 18.37
CA PHE A 157 -18.25 -5.11 17.80
C PHE A 157 -17.88 -6.45 18.44
N LEU A 158 -16.61 -6.64 18.78
CA LEU A 158 -16.11 -7.91 19.33
C LEU A 158 -16.26 -8.00 20.86
N TYR A 159 -16.13 -6.86 21.56
CA TYR A 159 -15.85 -6.88 23.00
C TYR A 159 -16.72 -5.93 23.83
N ASN A 160 -17.88 -5.45 23.34
CA ASN A 160 -18.72 -4.55 24.13
C ASN A 160 -19.31 -5.22 25.39
N GLY A 161 -19.47 -6.54 25.36
CA GLY A 161 -19.94 -7.31 26.50
C GLY A 161 -21.43 -7.15 26.86
N MET A 162 -22.17 -6.37 26.06
CA MET A 162 -23.60 -6.10 26.27
C MET A 162 -24.49 -6.89 25.31
N GLU A 163 -24.02 -7.13 24.09
CA GLU A 163 -24.70 -7.93 23.08
C GLU A 163 -23.64 -8.63 22.20
N TRP A 164 -24.00 -9.70 21.53
CA TRP A 164 -23.09 -10.58 20.80
C TRP A 164 -23.40 -10.66 19.31
N GLU A 165 -24.44 -9.97 18.84
CA GLU A 165 -24.86 -10.01 17.43
C GLU A 165 -23.77 -9.44 16.52
N HIS A 166 -23.20 -8.31 16.90
CA HIS A 166 -22.08 -7.72 16.16
C HIS A 166 -20.84 -8.63 16.18
N ALA A 167 -20.50 -9.21 17.34
CA ALA A 167 -19.37 -10.14 17.46
C ALA A 167 -19.58 -11.38 16.57
N GLY A 168 -20.78 -11.95 16.55
CA GLY A 168 -21.16 -13.05 15.69
C GLY A 168 -21.06 -12.71 14.22
N SER A 169 -21.52 -11.51 13.84
CA SER A 169 -21.46 -11.00 12.47
C SER A 169 -20.02 -10.79 11.98
N VAL A 170 -19.19 -10.01 12.72
CA VAL A 170 -17.81 -9.72 12.28
C VAL A 170 -16.91 -10.95 12.33
N SER A 171 -17.08 -11.83 13.31
CA SER A 171 -16.36 -13.11 13.37
C SER A 171 -16.80 -14.11 12.30
N GLY A 172 -18.00 -13.94 11.73
CA GLY A 172 -18.59 -14.84 10.77
C GLY A 172 -19.23 -16.10 11.36
N VAL A 173 -19.31 -16.19 12.67
CA VAL A 173 -19.88 -17.37 13.35
C VAL A 173 -21.37 -17.50 13.09
N THR A 174 -22.11 -16.38 13.01
CA THR A 174 -23.56 -16.38 12.72
C THR A 174 -23.90 -16.68 11.26
N SER A 175 -22.90 -16.66 10.37
CA SER A 175 -23.08 -16.87 8.94
C SER A 175 -22.16 -17.95 8.38
N MET A 176 -21.85 -18.98 9.17
CA MET A 176 -20.94 -20.07 8.78
C MET A 176 -21.37 -20.85 7.54
N GLU A 177 -22.68 -20.86 7.23
CA GLU A 177 -23.23 -21.49 6.03
C GLU A 177 -22.98 -20.67 4.75
N ASP A 178 -22.86 -19.34 4.87
CA ASP A 178 -22.58 -18.44 3.77
C ASP A 178 -21.06 -18.30 3.55
N LYS A 179 -20.52 -19.17 2.72
CA LYS A 179 -19.09 -19.18 2.39
C LYS A 179 -18.63 -17.98 1.57
N LYS A 180 -19.56 -17.20 1.03
CA LYS A 180 -19.31 -16.05 0.19
C LYS A 180 -20.02 -14.83 0.73
N GLN A 181 -19.24 -13.85 1.16
CA GLN A 181 -19.76 -12.59 1.68
C GLN A 181 -18.97 -11.43 1.08
N TYR A 182 -19.67 -10.32 0.88
CA TYR A 182 -19.13 -9.08 0.37
C TYR A 182 -19.17 -8.01 1.47
N MET A 183 -18.16 -7.15 1.50
CA MET A 183 -18.12 -6.09 2.50
C MET A 183 -17.84 -4.73 1.89
N GLY A 184 -18.28 -3.69 2.58
CA GLY A 184 -17.94 -2.30 2.40
C GLY A 184 -18.05 -1.56 3.72
N ILE A 185 -17.37 -0.42 3.84
CA ILE A 185 -17.44 0.43 5.01
C ILE A 185 -17.58 1.89 4.59
N ALA A 186 -18.37 2.65 5.34
CA ALA A 186 -18.51 4.08 5.18
C ALA A 186 -18.53 4.79 6.55
N LEU A 187 -18.23 6.07 6.55
CA LEU A 187 -18.29 6.94 7.71
C LEU A 187 -19.34 8.03 7.47
N SER A 188 -20.12 8.36 8.50
CA SER A 188 -21.05 9.47 8.46
C SER A 188 -20.83 10.46 9.60
N SER A 189 -21.04 11.75 9.36
CA SER A 189 -21.08 12.78 10.40
C SER A 189 -22.40 13.50 10.39
N ARG A 190 -23.07 13.54 11.53
CA ARG A 190 -24.40 14.08 11.73
C ARG A 190 -24.36 15.13 12.85
N LYS A 191 -25.48 15.77 13.15
CA LYS A 191 -25.62 16.85 14.14
C LYS A 191 -24.82 16.63 15.43
N ASN A 192 -24.99 15.50 16.10
CA ASN A 192 -24.33 15.17 17.37
C ASN A 192 -23.82 13.72 17.39
N ALA A 193 -23.60 13.13 16.23
CA ALA A 193 -23.15 11.75 16.08
C ALA A 193 -22.20 11.60 14.90
N THR A 194 -21.21 10.72 15.04
CA THR A 194 -20.35 10.26 13.95
C THR A 194 -20.38 8.74 13.94
N GLY A 195 -20.73 8.15 12.81
CA GLY A 195 -20.93 6.71 12.68
C GLY A 195 -19.89 6.03 11.79
N VAL A 196 -19.60 4.79 12.15
CA VAL A 196 -18.90 3.80 11.32
C VAL A 196 -19.94 2.77 10.90
N HIS A 197 -20.13 2.58 9.59
CA HIS A 197 -21.11 1.68 9.00
C HIS A 197 -20.36 0.55 8.27
N LEU A 198 -20.17 -0.57 8.94
CA LEU A 198 -19.61 -1.79 8.34
C LEU A 198 -20.76 -2.61 7.76
N ILE A 199 -20.74 -2.78 6.44
CA ILE A 199 -21.73 -3.56 5.72
C ILE A 199 -21.15 -4.92 5.34
N THR A 200 -21.93 -5.97 5.58
CA THR A 200 -21.66 -7.32 5.07
C THR A 200 -22.89 -7.86 4.36
N VAL A 201 -22.70 -8.37 3.15
CA VAL A 201 -23.76 -8.93 2.30
C VAL A 201 -23.39 -10.38 1.99
N ALA A 202 -24.18 -11.31 2.54
CA ALA A 202 -24.06 -12.72 2.20
C ALA A 202 -24.57 -12.99 0.78
N GLU A 203 -23.97 -13.92 0.07
CA GLU A 203 -24.39 -14.31 -1.29
C GLU A 203 -25.84 -14.74 -1.32
N SER A 204 -26.32 -15.44 -0.29
CA SER A 204 -27.70 -15.89 -0.13
C SER A 204 -28.73 -14.74 -0.01
N LEU A 205 -28.26 -13.54 0.36
CA LEU A 205 -29.11 -12.35 0.51
C LEU A 205 -29.19 -11.50 -0.76
N ILE A 206 -28.55 -11.90 -1.82
CA ILE A 206 -28.61 -11.25 -3.13
C ILE A 206 -29.73 -11.90 -3.94
N ARG A 207 -30.73 -11.11 -4.35
CA ARG A 207 -31.86 -11.62 -5.12
C ARG A 207 -31.42 -12.16 -6.48
N GLU A 208 -32.09 -13.16 -6.99
CA GLU A 208 -31.88 -13.63 -8.33
C GLU A 208 -32.15 -12.52 -9.36
N GLY A 209 -31.26 -12.36 -10.35
CA GLY A 209 -31.34 -11.28 -11.33
C GLY A 209 -30.94 -9.90 -10.80
N SER A 210 -30.42 -9.82 -9.57
CA SER A 210 -29.94 -8.58 -8.97
C SER A 210 -28.78 -7.97 -9.74
N THR A 211 -28.75 -6.63 -9.79
CA THR A 211 -27.64 -5.83 -10.33
C THR A 211 -26.56 -5.52 -9.29
N PHE A 212 -26.63 -6.11 -8.10
CA PHE A 212 -25.60 -5.93 -7.08
C PHE A 212 -24.21 -6.29 -7.60
N ASP A 213 -23.31 -5.31 -7.62
CA ASP A 213 -21.98 -5.47 -8.23
C ASP A 213 -21.03 -6.26 -7.30
N LYS A 214 -20.87 -7.54 -7.62
CA LYS A 214 -19.98 -8.48 -6.90
C LYS A 214 -18.50 -8.34 -7.29
N THR A 215 -18.15 -7.37 -8.17
CA THR A 215 -16.78 -7.20 -8.63
C THR A 215 -15.86 -6.94 -7.45
N ALA A 216 -14.92 -7.85 -7.26
CA ALA A 216 -13.93 -7.72 -6.20
C ALA A 216 -12.99 -6.54 -6.44
N ILE A 217 -12.71 -5.79 -5.38
CA ILE A 217 -11.73 -4.72 -5.36
C ILE A 217 -10.49 -5.24 -4.64
N SER A 218 -9.40 -5.41 -5.38
CA SER A 218 -8.12 -5.89 -4.82
C SER A 218 -7.39 -4.76 -4.10
N ASN A 219 -6.91 -5.02 -2.87
CA ASN A 219 -6.05 -4.08 -2.16
C ASN A 219 -4.71 -3.94 -2.90
N PRO A 220 -4.38 -2.76 -3.44
CA PRO A 220 -3.11 -2.54 -4.14
C PRO A 220 -1.91 -2.44 -3.18
N ASN A 221 -2.14 -2.44 -1.88
CA ASN A 221 -1.15 -2.20 -0.84
C ASN A 221 -1.00 -3.40 0.12
N THR A 222 -1.36 -4.62 -0.33
CA THR A 222 -1.06 -5.83 0.46
C THR A 222 0.44 -6.04 0.56
N LYS A 223 0.89 -6.75 1.60
CA LYS A 223 2.30 -7.08 1.80
C LYS A 223 2.93 -7.72 0.56
N GLU A 224 2.20 -8.64 -0.08
CA GLU A 224 2.65 -9.35 -1.28
C GLU A 224 2.81 -8.40 -2.48
N VAL A 225 1.86 -7.50 -2.67
CA VAL A 225 1.90 -6.50 -3.75
C VAL A 225 3.03 -5.50 -3.52
N ILE A 226 3.20 -5.02 -2.29
CA ILE A 226 4.31 -4.12 -1.92
C ILE A 226 5.65 -4.84 -2.12
N GLN A 227 5.78 -6.09 -1.67
CA GLN A 227 7.00 -6.88 -1.85
C GLN A 227 7.30 -7.12 -3.34
N ALA A 228 6.29 -7.43 -4.15
CA ALA A 228 6.47 -7.61 -5.59
C ALA A 228 6.94 -6.31 -6.28
N ARG A 229 6.38 -5.16 -5.89
CA ARG A 229 6.81 -3.84 -6.39
C ARG A 229 8.24 -3.51 -5.96
N TYR A 230 8.59 -3.81 -4.71
CA TYR A 230 9.95 -3.65 -4.20
C TYR A 230 10.95 -4.51 -4.98
N ASN A 231 10.67 -5.79 -5.15
CA ASN A 231 11.53 -6.71 -5.91
C ASN A 231 11.72 -6.22 -7.36
N LYS A 232 10.63 -5.81 -8.02
CA LYS A 232 10.70 -5.24 -9.37
C LYS A 232 11.57 -3.97 -9.42
N ALA A 233 11.39 -3.04 -8.48
CA ALA A 233 12.19 -1.82 -8.42
C ALA A 233 13.67 -2.12 -8.15
N LYS A 234 13.96 -3.13 -7.32
CA LYS A 234 15.32 -3.60 -7.06
C LYS A 234 15.96 -4.19 -8.32
N ASP A 235 15.26 -5.07 -9.03
CA ASP A 235 15.76 -5.65 -10.30
C ASP A 235 16.05 -4.58 -11.35
N GLU A 236 15.20 -3.55 -11.44
CA GLU A 236 15.42 -2.40 -12.33
C GLU A 236 16.64 -1.59 -11.91
N LEU A 237 16.87 -1.41 -10.61
CA LEU A 237 18.07 -0.75 -10.08
C LEU A 237 19.34 -1.56 -10.39
N ASP A 238 19.33 -2.87 -10.15
CA ASP A 238 20.48 -3.75 -10.39
C ASP A 238 20.87 -3.73 -11.89
N LYS A 239 19.89 -3.75 -12.80
CA LYS A 239 20.10 -3.57 -14.24
C LYS A 239 20.69 -2.20 -14.59
N ALA A 240 20.20 -1.14 -13.97
CA ALA A 240 20.72 0.21 -14.20
C ALA A 240 22.18 0.36 -13.72
N LEU A 241 22.50 -0.26 -12.57
CA LEU A 241 23.87 -0.31 -12.05
C LEU A 241 24.83 -1.06 -13.00
N ALA A 242 24.42 -2.22 -13.50
CA ALA A 242 25.22 -2.98 -14.46
C ALA A 242 25.52 -2.20 -15.75
N VAL A 243 24.53 -1.45 -16.25
CA VAL A 243 24.72 -0.55 -17.41
C VAL A 243 25.69 0.60 -17.05
N PHE A 244 25.55 1.16 -15.86
CA PHE A 244 26.44 2.22 -15.37
C PHE A 244 27.90 1.74 -15.29
N ASP A 245 28.15 0.60 -14.66
CA ASP A 245 29.50 0.03 -14.51
C ASP A 245 30.14 -0.25 -15.88
N LYS A 246 29.36 -0.78 -16.82
CA LYS A 246 29.84 -1.00 -18.19
C LYS A 246 30.20 0.32 -18.86
N THR A 247 29.35 1.33 -18.76
CA THR A 247 29.58 2.64 -19.38
C THR A 247 30.82 3.35 -18.78
N GLU A 248 31.02 3.23 -17.47
CA GLU A 248 32.21 3.76 -16.80
C GLU A 248 33.49 3.09 -17.33
N LYS A 249 33.46 1.76 -17.52
CA LYS A 249 34.59 1.02 -18.09
C LYS A 249 34.85 1.46 -19.53
N ASP A 250 33.81 1.54 -20.36
CA ASP A 250 33.93 1.97 -21.77
C ASP A 250 34.50 3.40 -21.86
N LEU A 251 34.12 4.29 -20.95
CA LEU A 251 34.65 5.65 -20.87
C LEU A 251 36.17 5.66 -20.53
N LYS A 252 36.57 4.85 -19.52
CA LYS A 252 38.02 4.70 -19.16
C LYS A 252 38.84 4.16 -20.31
N ASP A 253 38.31 3.21 -21.06
CA ASP A 253 38.99 2.65 -22.23
C ASP A 253 39.07 3.69 -23.38
N ALA A 254 38.06 4.45 -23.62
CA ALA A 254 38.06 5.55 -24.60
C ALA A 254 39.08 6.66 -24.21
N GLN A 255 39.15 7.01 -22.92
CA GLN A 255 40.14 7.99 -22.43
C GLN A 255 41.57 7.51 -22.65
N ARG A 256 41.88 6.23 -22.33
CA ARG A 256 43.20 5.63 -22.59
C ARG A 256 43.57 5.66 -24.07
N ASN A 257 42.63 5.30 -24.94
CA ASN A 257 42.86 5.32 -26.37
C ASN A 257 43.09 6.76 -26.88
N LYS A 258 42.40 7.76 -26.36
CA LYS A 258 42.66 9.17 -26.65
C LYS A 258 44.07 9.58 -26.23
N GLU A 259 44.48 9.29 -25.02
CA GLU A 259 45.84 9.60 -24.55
C GLU A 259 46.93 8.97 -25.39
N GLN A 260 46.74 7.74 -25.86
CA GLN A 260 47.68 7.06 -26.76
C GLN A 260 47.74 7.77 -28.14
N SER A 261 46.58 8.11 -28.70
CA SER A 261 46.51 8.85 -29.99
C SER A 261 47.15 10.23 -29.89
N ASP A 262 46.98 10.96 -28.81
CA ASP A 262 47.60 12.26 -28.58
C ASP A 262 49.14 12.15 -28.50
N LYS A 263 49.70 11.08 -27.90
CA LYS A 263 51.12 10.83 -27.88
C LYS A 263 51.68 10.52 -29.27
N GLU A 264 50.96 9.71 -30.05
CA GLU A 264 51.37 9.36 -31.43
C GLU A 264 51.32 10.58 -32.33
N LEU A 265 50.32 11.44 -32.19
CA LEU A 265 50.22 12.70 -32.89
C LEU A 265 51.40 13.62 -32.60
N SER A 266 51.75 13.81 -31.33
CA SER A 266 52.85 14.64 -30.87
C SER A 266 54.22 14.14 -31.43
N LEU A 267 54.41 12.81 -31.48
CA LEU A 267 55.61 12.21 -32.04
C LEU A 267 55.68 12.45 -33.59
N ALA A 268 54.56 12.31 -34.28
CA ALA A 268 54.47 12.56 -35.72
C ALA A 268 54.79 14.04 -36.06
N GLU A 269 54.28 14.99 -35.29
CA GLU A 269 54.54 16.43 -35.42
C GLU A 269 56.05 16.73 -35.24
N LYS A 270 56.67 16.20 -34.18
CA LYS A 270 58.12 16.36 -33.96
C LYS A 270 58.97 15.81 -35.11
N THR A 271 58.58 14.65 -35.64
CA THR A 271 59.28 14.03 -36.80
C THR A 271 59.16 14.87 -38.04
N LEU A 272 57.99 15.47 -38.24
CA LEU A 272 57.72 16.37 -39.37
C LEU A 272 58.58 17.63 -39.27
N ASP A 273 58.66 18.27 -38.11
CA ASP A 273 59.48 19.46 -37.91
C ASP A 273 60.97 19.20 -38.13
N GLN A 274 61.47 18.04 -37.69
CA GLN A 274 62.85 17.59 -37.94
C GLN A 274 63.10 17.46 -39.43
N LYS A 275 62.18 16.87 -40.22
CA LYS A 275 62.34 16.75 -41.68
C LYS A 275 62.27 18.09 -42.42
N LYS A 276 61.47 19.03 -41.98
CA LYS A 276 61.39 20.37 -42.54
C LYS A 276 62.65 21.21 -42.31
N ALA A 277 63.40 20.93 -41.25
CA ALA A 277 64.65 21.67 -40.93
C ALA A 277 65.88 21.29 -41.80
N VAL A 278 65.81 20.25 -42.62
CA VAL A 278 66.94 19.80 -43.45
C VAL A 278 67.13 20.76 -44.67
N LYS A 279 68.28 21.41 -44.73
CA LYS A 279 68.68 22.29 -45.88
C LYS A 279 69.16 21.47 -47.06
N VAL A 280 68.54 21.71 -48.24
CA VAL A 280 68.89 21.05 -49.52
C VAL A 280 70.09 21.69 -50.12
N LYS A 281 71.17 20.91 -50.45
CA LYS A 281 72.44 21.40 -51.06
C LYS A 281 72.76 20.85 -52.44
N THR A 282 72.00 19.88 -53.00
CA THR A 282 72.25 19.23 -54.28
C THR A 282 70.93 18.94 -55.02
N PRO A 283 70.93 18.73 -56.36
CA PRO A 283 69.73 18.31 -57.12
C PRO A 283 69.09 17.05 -56.58
N GLU A 284 69.91 16.11 -56.04
CA GLU A 284 69.41 14.86 -55.41
C GLU A 284 68.71 15.16 -54.15
N ALA A 285 69.25 16.12 -53.35
CA ALA A 285 68.60 16.61 -52.16
C ALA A 285 67.31 17.39 -52.46
N GLN A 286 67.23 18.10 -53.60
CA GLN A 286 65.99 18.73 -54.07
C GLN A 286 64.93 17.71 -54.43
N ALA A 287 65.28 16.62 -55.15
CA ALA A 287 64.34 15.54 -55.44
C ALA A 287 63.91 14.81 -54.18
N ASN A 288 64.79 14.67 -53.16
CA ASN A 288 64.43 14.15 -51.87
C ASN A 288 63.55 15.11 -51.05
N LEU A 289 63.76 16.42 -51.22
CA LEU A 289 62.91 17.45 -50.64
C LEU A 289 61.53 17.40 -51.25
N ASP A 290 61.45 17.35 -52.59
CA ASP A 290 60.15 17.28 -53.28
C ASP A 290 59.36 16.04 -52.88
N LYS A 291 60.07 14.89 -52.76
CA LYS A 291 59.45 13.69 -52.20
C LYS A 291 59.07 13.84 -50.73
N ALA A 292 59.94 14.47 -49.93
CA ALA A 292 59.64 14.73 -48.53
C ALA A 292 58.48 15.72 -48.36
N LEU A 293 58.34 16.69 -49.28
CA LEU A 293 57.22 17.61 -49.35
C LEU A 293 55.93 16.89 -49.73
N ASP A 294 56.01 15.95 -50.68
CA ASP A 294 54.84 15.12 -51.04
C ASP A 294 54.45 14.19 -49.87
N ASP A 295 55.42 13.55 -49.26
CA ASP A 295 55.23 12.75 -48.03
C ASP A 295 54.69 13.62 -46.87
N LEU A 296 55.16 14.86 -46.76
CA LEU A 296 54.67 15.86 -45.82
C LEU A 296 53.20 16.21 -46.13
N GLY A 297 52.86 16.43 -47.41
CA GLY A 297 51.50 16.70 -47.81
C GLY A 297 50.54 15.55 -47.44
N LYS A 298 51.02 14.30 -47.66
CA LYS A 298 50.28 13.12 -47.24
C LYS A 298 50.16 13.03 -45.73
N SER A 299 51.30 13.22 -45.00
CA SER A 299 51.28 13.21 -43.52
C SER A 299 50.47 14.34 -42.95
N THR A 300 50.40 15.51 -43.60
CA THR A 300 49.56 16.62 -43.19
C THR A 300 48.07 16.28 -43.36
N ASN A 301 47.73 15.67 -44.47
CA ASN A 301 46.34 15.19 -44.72
C ASN A 301 45.96 14.08 -43.72
N GLU A 302 46.92 13.14 -43.43
CA GLU A 302 46.71 12.12 -42.43
C GLU A 302 46.56 12.72 -41.02
N ASN A 303 47.39 13.75 -40.72
CA ASN A 303 47.27 14.48 -39.44
C ASN A 303 45.93 15.27 -39.33
N GLU A 304 45.52 15.96 -40.42
CA GLU A 304 44.23 16.62 -40.47
C GLU A 304 43.07 15.62 -40.29
N THR A 305 43.21 14.45 -40.91
CA THR A 305 42.26 13.35 -40.76
C THR A 305 42.26 12.82 -39.37
N ALA A 306 43.44 12.62 -38.79
CA ALA A 306 43.59 12.15 -37.39
C ALA A 306 43.07 13.22 -36.38
N GLN A 307 43.37 14.50 -36.63
CA GLN A 307 42.86 15.60 -35.83
C GLN A 307 41.30 15.73 -35.93
N LYS A 308 40.77 15.47 -37.12
CA LYS A 308 39.31 15.42 -37.31
C LYS A 308 38.74 14.24 -36.52
N ALA A 309 39.34 13.07 -36.68
CA ALA A 309 38.91 11.88 -35.93
C ALA A 309 39.03 12.08 -34.42
N ALA A 310 40.09 12.77 -33.94
CA ALA A 310 40.26 13.13 -32.51
C ALA A 310 39.17 14.13 -32.07
N ARG A 311 38.83 15.12 -32.89
CA ARG A 311 37.71 16.05 -32.60
C ARG A 311 36.37 15.35 -32.60
N ASP A 312 36.15 14.44 -33.53
CA ASP A 312 34.92 13.64 -33.61
C ASP A 312 34.82 12.70 -32.39
N LEU A 313 35.96 12.12 -31.95
CA LEU A 313 36.04 11.32 -30.74
C LEU A 313 35.78 12.16 -29.49
N ASP A 314 36.34 13.39 -29.43
CA ASP A 314 36.12 14.33 -28.31
C ASP A 314 34.65 14.78 -28.22
N ALA A 315 34.03 14.99 -29.39
CA ALA A 315 32.60 15.26 -29.47
C ALA A 315 31.76 14.05 -29.00
N ASP A 316 32.15 12.84 -29.42
CA ASP A 316 31.49 11.59 -29.01
C ASP A 316 31.70 11.34 -27.49
N VAL A 317 32.89 11.63 -26.96
CA VAL A 317 33.17 11.59 -25.51
C VAL A 317 32.28 12.57 -24.76
N LYS A 318 32.15 13.81 -25.27
CA LYS A 318 31.25 14.82 -24.61
C LYS A 318 29.79 14.37 -24.63
N VAL A 319 29.33 13.74 -25.70
CA VAL A 319 27.99 13.18 -25.80
C VAL A 319 27.84 12.03 -24.80
N LYS A 320 28.85 11.17 -24.69
CA LYS A 320 28.85 10.07 -23.71
C LYS A 320 28.91 10.58 -22.27
N GLU A 321 29.68 11.63 -22.00
CA GLU A 321 29.73 12.30 -20.70
C GLU A 321 28.38 12.91 -20.35
N ALA A 322 27.71 13.58 -21.29
CA ALA A 322 26.37 14.12 -21.08
C ALA A 322 25.34 13.02 -20.84
N ASN A 323 25.42 11.92 -21.60
CA ASN A 323 24.58 10.76 -21.41
C ASN A 323 24.85 10.07 -20.06
N LEU A 324 26.13 10.00 -19.66
CA LEU A 324 26.54 9.49 -18.36
C LEU A 324 26.00 10.38 -17.22
N GLN A 325 26.08 11.71 -17.38
CA GLN A 325 25.51 12.63 -16.39
C GLN A 325 24.00 12.45 -16.29
N THR A 326 23.32 12.35 -17.41
CA THR A 326 21.88 12.07 -17.45
C THR A 326 21.56 10.74 -16.77
N ALA A 327 22.35 9.70 -17.02
CA ALA A 327 22.17 8.40 -16.37
C ALA A 327 22.41 8.48 -14.83
N LYS A 328 23.40 9.27 -14.41
CA LYS A 328 23.65 9.55 -12.97
C LYS A 328 22.47 10.28 -12.30
N ASP A 329 21.93 11.27 -13.00
CA ASP A 329 20.77 12.03 -12.48
C ASP A 329 19.53 11.13 -12.36
N ILE A 330 19.29 10.27 -13.35
CA ILE A 330 18.24 9.25 -13.31
C ILE A 330 18.48 8.26 -12.18
N LEU A 331 19.71 7.80 -12.02
CA LEU A 331 20.09 6.87 -10.93
C LEU A 331 19.85 7.51 -9.56
N SER A 332 20.26 8.76 -9.38
CA SER A 332 20.06 9.51 -8.13
C SER A 332 18.57 9.67 -7.82
N ALA A 333 17.77 10.02 -8.82
CA ALA A 333 16.32 10.12 -8.67
C ALA A 333 15.69 8.76 -8.30
N LYS A 334 16.11 7.67 -8.97
CA LYS A 334 15.66 6.31 -8.66
C LYS A 334 16.09 5.85 -7.27
N GLN A 335 17.31 6.23 -6.84
CA GLN A 335 17.80 5.94 -5.49
C GLN A 335 16.97 6.66 -4.42
N THR A 336 16.59 7.90 -4.66
CA THR A 336 15.69 8.63 -3.76
C THR A 336 14.33 7.93 -3.64
N ILE A 337 13.74 7.55 -4.79
CA ILE A 337 12.48 6.79 -4.82
C ILE A 337 12.61 5.45 -4.10
N LEU A 338 13.75 4.77 -4.27
CA LEU A 338 14.01 3.50 -3.58
C LEU A 338 14.11 3.69 -2.07
N ASN A 339 14.83 4.72 -1.62
CA ASN A 339 14.96 5.04 -0.20
C ASN A 339 13.59 5.37 0.43
N ASP A 340 12.76 6.15 -0.28
CA ASP A 340 11.40 6.46 0.17
C ASP A 340 10.52 5.21 0.26
N LYS A 341 10.65 4.31 -0.74
CA LYS A 341 9.93 3.03 -0.73
C LYS A 341 10.43 2.10 0.36
N GLN A 342 11.77 2.08 0.60
CA GLN A 342 12.34 1.30 1.68
C GLN A 342 11.87 1.80 3.04
N ALA A 343 11.87 3.11 3.26
CA ALA A 343 11.37 3.70 4.50
C ALA A 343 9.88 3.37 4.75
N LYS A 344 9.08 3.38 3.67
CA LYS A 344 7.67 2.94 3.75
C LYS A 344 7.56 1.45 4.08
N LEU A 345 8.37 0.61 3.42
CA LEU A 345 8.38 -0.84 3.70
C LEU A 345 8.79 -1.13 5.14
N ASP A 346 9.85 -0.47 5.62
CA ASP A 346 10.33 -0.65 7.00
C ASP A 346 9.27 -0.23 8.03
N ASN A 347 8.52 0.83 7.72
CA ASN A 347 7.39 1.25 8.53
C ASN A 347 6.26 0.20 8.54
N GLU A 348 5.90 -0.33 7.37
CA GLU A 348 4.88 -1.39 7.28
C GLU A 348 5.34 -2.70 7.93
N LEU A 349 6.61 -3.07 7.79
CA LEU A 349 7.19 -4.22 8.48
C LEU A 349 7.20 -4.03 10.00
N GLY A 350 7.44 -2.80 10.46
CA GLY A 350 7.35 -2.45 11.87
C GLY A 350 5.93 -2.62 12.42
N LYS A 351 4.92 -2.16 11.64
CA LYS A 351 3.51 -2.37 11.98
C LYS A 351 3.13 -3.85 11.99
N LEU A 352 3.61 -4.61 10.99
CA LEU A 352 3.38 -6.04 10.93
C LEU A 352 3.97 -6.76 12.15
N ALA A 353 5.22 -6.46 12.50
CA ALA A 353 5.87 -7.04 13.67
C ALA A 353 5.15 -6.70 14.98
N GLN A 354 4.55 -5.49 15.05
CA GLN A 354 3.71 -5.13 16.20
C GLN A 354 2.40 -5.90 16.17
N ALA A 355 1.73 -5.98 15.02
CA ALA A 355 0.50 -6.74 14.85
C ALA A 355 0.70 -8.24 15.15
N GLU A 356 1.85 -8.82 14.75
CA GLU A 356 2.21 -10.20 15.10
C GLU A 356 2.38 -10.40 16.62
N LYS A 357 2.94 -9.41 17.32
CA LYS A 357 3.02 -9.44 18.80
C LYS A 357 1.64 -9.33 19.44
N ASP A 358 0.82 -8.41 18.90
CA ASP A 358 -0.52 -8.18 19.42
C ASP A 358 -1.40 -9.41 19.15
N LEU A 359 -1.25 -10.05 17.97
CA LEU A 359 -1.90 -11.31 17.63
C LEU A 359 -1.50 -12.43 18.63
N LYS A 360 -0.22 -12.57 18.91
CA LYS A 360 0.27 -13.56 19.89
C LYS A 360 -0.29 -13.35 21.28
N ILE A 361 -0.48 -12.08 21.67
CA ILE A 361 -1.12 -11.72 22.94
C ILE A 361 -2.61 -12.09 22.91
N ALA A 362 -3.29 -11.77 21.80
CA ALA A 362 -4.69 -12.11 21.59
C ALA A 362 -4.91 -13.63 21.53
N GLU A 363 -4.05 -14.38 20.83
CA GLU A 363 -4.09 -15.85 20.78
C GLU A 363 -3.95 -16.47 22.18
N LYS A 364 -3.00 -15.94 22.97
CA LYS A 364 -2.83 -16.38 24.36
C LYS A 364 -4.05 -16.01 25.22
N GLY A 365 -4.64 -14.84 24.99
CA GLY A 365 -5.88 -14.43 25.64
C GLY A 365 -7.07 -15.32 25.24
N LEU A 366 -7.17 -15.66 23.96
CA LEU A 366 -8.18 -16.56 23.44
C LEU A 366 -8.05 -17.98 24.03
N GLU A 367 -6.82 -18.48 24.13
CA GLU A 367 -6.57 -19.79 24.73
C GLU A 367 -6.97 -19.82 26.21
N THR A 368 -6.65 -18.74 26.94
CA THR A 368 -7.11 -18.58 28.32
C THR A 368 -8.63 -18.52 28.40
N ALA A 369 -9.26 -17.74 27.49
CA ALA A 369 -10.71 -17.65 27.42
C ALA A 369 -11.39 -18.98 27.09
N LYS A 370 -10.80 -19.79 26.19
CA LYS A 370 -11.29 -21.16 25.93
C LYS A 370 -11.21 -22.05 27.15
N GLN A 371 -10.10 -21.96 27.91
CA GLN A 371 -9.95 -22.70 29.16
C GLN A 371 -10.96 -22.26 30.23
N ASP A 372 -11.20 -20.94 30.34
CA ASP A 372 -12.18 -20.37 31.25
C ASP A 372 -13.61 -20.81 30.88
N VAL A 373 -13.94 -20.84 29.57
CA VAL A 373 -15.23 -21.37 29.04
C VAL A 373 -15.37 -22.85 29.33
N GLU A 374 -14.30 -23.64 29.16
CA GLU A 374 -14.34 -25.06 29.44
C GLU A 374 -14.50 -25.34 30.94
N THR A 375 -13.82 -24.54 31.76
CA THR A 375 -14.00 -24.55 33.21
C THR A 375 -15.43 -24.16 33.64
N ALA A 376 -15.99 -23.14 32.96
CA ALA A 376 -17.37 -22.71 33.18
C ALA A 376 -18.37 -23.82 32.77
N LYS A 377 -18.14 -24.52 31.64
CA LYS A 377 -18.97 -25.67 31.25
C LYS A 377 -18.91 -26.81 32.29
N GLN A 378 -17.71 -27.09 32.83
CA GLN A 378 -17.55 -28.10 33.88
C GLN A 378 -18.23 -27.72 35.21
N LEU A 379 -18.37 -26.42 35.48
CA LEU A 379 -19.09 -25.92 36.66
C LEU A 379 -20.62 -25.91 36.47
N ILE A 380 -21.09 -25.96 35.22
CA ILE A 380 -22.51 -25.99 34.84
C ILE A 380 -23.03 -27.43 34.65
N ALA A 381 -22.15 -28.40 34.40
CA ALA A 381 -22.46 -29.83 34.33
C ALA A 381 -22.50 -30.45 35.74
#